data_da75803634e5f0e47c71d5e7450e922a
#
_entry.id   da75803634e5f0e47c71d5e7450e922a
#
_cell.length_a   1.000
_cell.length_b   1.000
_cell.length_c   1.000
_cell.angle_alpha   90.00
_cell.angle_beta   90.00
_cell.angle_gamma   90.00
#
_symmetry.space_group_name_H-M   'P 1'
#
loop_
_entity.id
_entity.type
_entity.pdbx_description
1 polymer ?
#
loop_
_entity_poly.entity_id
_entity_poly.type
_entity_poly.pdbx_seq_one_letter_code
_entity_poly.pdbx_strand_id
1 'polypeptide(L)'
;LGAAAAGARALTSSAGPGFSLNQEGISYLVAADLPAVIINVMRIGTGLGDIAQGQGDYWQMTRGGGHGDYRTIVLAPASVQENCDMMTTAFDLAEKYRHPVLVASDAAIGQMVEGVELKDFVEHDIDQYDWAIRGCKAGQAPRKVQNVYYTNPQYPEFLRSKYQAIEDNEQRW
;
A
#
# COMPACT_ATOMS: atom_id res chain seq x y z
N LEU A 1 6.75 -0.24 7.70
CA LEU A 1 6.13 -1.17 8.66
C LEU A 1 5.93 -0.53 10.03
N GLY A 2 6.98 -0.05 10.69
CA GLY A 2 6.89 0.50 12.04
C GLY A 2 5.92 1.68 12.17
N ALA A 3 5.98 2.64 11.26
CA ALA A 3 5.07 3.78 11.24
C ALA A 3 3.60 3.35 11.04
N ALA A 4 3.36 2.44 10.10
CA ALA A 4 2.03 1.86 9.89
C ALA A 4 1.52 1.13 11.14
N ALA A 5 2.37 0.33 11.78
CA ALA A 5 2.04 -0.37 13.02
C ALA A 5 1.69 0.59 14.17
N ALA A 6 2.27 1.79 14.20
CA ALA A 6 1.96 2.84 15.16
C ALA A 6 0.68 3.64 14.83
N GLY A 7 0.00 3.32 13.74
CA GLY A 7 -1.24 3.99 13.31
C GLY A 7 -1.04 5.23 12.44
N ALA A 8 0.19 5.52 12.03
CA ALA A 8 0.45 6.63 11.12
C ALA A 8 0.14 6.24 9.67
N ARG A 9 -0.31 7.20 8.88
CA ARG A 9 -0.36 7.07 7.41
C ARG A 9 1.06 6.96 6.87
N ALA A 10 1.45 5.75 6.47
CA ALA A 10 2.79 5.45 5.99
C ALA A 10 2.80 5.35 4.48
N LEU A 11 3.74 6.07 3.86
CA LEU A 11 3.96 6.06 2.41
C LEU A 11 5.44 5.84 2.11
N THR A 12 5.71 5.11 1.05
CA THR A 12 7.02 5.01 0.42
C THR A 12 6.90 5.08 -1.10
N SER A 13 7.89 5.65 -1.74
CA SER A 13 7.97 5.74 -3.20
C SER A 13 9.29 5.18 -3.68
N SER A 14 9.26 4.43 -4.79
CA SER A 14 10.46 3.88 -5.42
C SER A 14 10.23 3.61 -6.90
N ALA A 15 11.27 3.12 -7.59
CA ALA A 15 11.24 2.74 -8.98
C ALA A 15 12.20 1.57 -9.24
N GLY A 16 11.90 0.74 -10.24
CA GLY A 16 12.79 -0.33 -10.70
C GLY A 16 13.27 -1.25 -9.58
N PRO A 17 14.59 -1.47 -9.42
CA PRO A 17 15.13 -2.37 -8.39
C PRO A 17 14.75 -1.97 -6.97
N GLY A 18 14.59 -0.67 -6.68
CA GLY A 18 14.15 -0.19 -5.37
C GLY A 18 12.72 -0.64 -5.04
N PHE A 19 11.82 -0.67 -6.03
CA PHE A 19 10.49 -1.24 -5.85
C PHE A 19 10.55 -2.76 -5.65
N SER A 20 11.42 -3.46 -6.35
CA SER A 20 11.65 -4.90 -6.14
C SER A 20 12.10 -5.21 -4.70
N LEU A 21 12.93 -4.37 -4.10
CA LEU A 21 13.33 -4.50 -2.69
C LEU A 21 12.19 -4.27 -1.70
N ASN A 22 11.15 -3.54 -2.08
CA ASN A 22 9.97 -3.33 -1.24
C ASN A 22 9.04 -4.55 -1.17
N GLN A 23 9.19 -5.54 -2.05
CA GLN A 23 8.26 -6.67 -2.16
C GLN A 23 8.22 -7.52 -0.88
N GLU A 24 9.34 -7.71 -0.22
CA GLU A 24 9.37 -8.37 1.09
C GLU A 24 8.54 -7.58 2.11
N GLY A 25 8.78 -6.26 2.20
CA GLY A 25 8.01 -5.38 3.09
C GLY A 25 6.52 -5.38 2.82
N ILE A 26 6.10 -5.43 1.55
CA ILE A 26 4.69 -5.53 1.16
C ILE A 26 4.08 -6.84 1.66
N SER A 27 4.76 -7.96 1.51
CA SER A 27 4.28 -9.26 2.03
C SER A 27 4.15 -9.26 3.55
N TYR A 28 5.05 -8.61 4.27
CA TYR A 28 4.95 -8.43 5.72
C TYR A 28 3.80 -7.50 6.14
N LEU A 29 3.52 -6.44 5.38
CA LEU A 29 2.35 -5.58 5.63
C LEU A 29 1.05 -6.38 5.51
N VAL A 30 0.93 -7.21 4.48
CA VAL A 30 -0.22 -8.12 4.31
C VAL A 30 -0.32 -9.10 5.47
N ALA A 31 0.78 -9.76 5.80
CA ALA A 31 0.82 -10.77 6.87
C ALA A 31 0.53 -10.20 8.27
N ALA A 32 0.85 -8.92 8.49
CA ALA A 32 0.60 -8.23 9.75
C ALA A 32 -0.72 -7.43 9.76
N ASP A 33 -1.48 -7.47 8.66
CA ASP A 33 -2.75 -6.76 8.49
C ASP A 33 -2.58 -5.24 8.74
N LEU A 34 -1.57 -4.64 8.08
CA LEU A 34 -1.19 -3.24 8.25
C LEU A 34 -1.45 -2.42 6.99
N PRO A 35 -2.01 -1.21 7.13
CA PRO A 35 -2.20 -0.28 6.03
C PRO A 35 -0.90 0.42 5.64
N ALA A 36 -0.66 0.58 4.35
CA ALA A 36 0.39 1.46 3.83
C ALA A 36 0.13 1.80 2.36
N VAL A 37 0.67 2.90 1.88
CA VAL A 37 0.67 3.27 0.46
C VAL A 37 2.08 3.12 -0.09
N ILE A 38 2.22 2.40 -1.21
CA ILE A 38 3.48 2.20 -1.89
C ILE A 38 3.35 2.69 -3.33
N ILE A 39 4.15 3.68 -3.70
CA ILE A 39 4.16 4.24 -5.04
C ILE A 39 5.31 3.60 -5.83
N ASN A 40 4.99 3.04 -6.99
CA ASN A 40 5.99 2.67 -7.98
C ASN A 40 5.92 3.66 -9.14
N VAL A 41 6.98 4.45 -9.31
CA VAL A 41 7.16 5.28 -10.50
C VAL A 41 7.85 4.42 -11.54
N MET A 42 7.04 3.66 -12.29
CA MET A 42 7.53 2.67 -13.25
C MET A 42 8.38 3.33 -14.33
N ARG A 43 9.43 2.66 -14.73
CA ARG A 43 10.36 3.12 -15.75
C ARG A 43 10.90 1.96 -16.57
N ILE A 44 11.54 2.26 -17.70
CA ILE A 44 12.10 1.25 -18.57
C ILE A 44 13.23 0.49 -17.90
N GLY A 45 13.34 -0.77 -18.19
CA GLY A 45 14.50 -1.58 -17.87
C GLY A 45 14.19 -3.03 -17.74
N THR A 46 15.29 -3.78 -17.73
CA THR A 46 15.60 -4.91 -16.86
C THR A 46 16.80 -4.50 -16.02
N GLY A 47 16.96 -5.09 -14.84
CA GLY A 47 18.03 -4.72 -13.91
C GLY A 47 17.95 -3.25 -13.45
N LEU A 48 19.03 -2.50 -13.55
CA LEU A 48 19.06 -1.10 -13.19
C LEU A 48 18.12 -0.26 -14.06
N GLY A 49 18.01 -0.59 -15.35
CA GLY A 49 17.19 0.15 -16.31
C GLY A 49 17.68 1.57 -16.59
N ASP A 50 16.74 2.40 -17.02
CA ASP A 50 16.97 3.83 -17.33
C ASP A 50 15.79 4.64 -16.77
N ILE A 51 15.90 5.98 -16.83
CA ILE A 51 14.84 6.93 -16.40
C ILE A 51 13.75 7.12 -17.46
N ALA A 52 13.88 6.49 -18.62
CA ALA A 52 12.88 6.57 -19.68
C ALA A 52 11.54 5.93 -19.26
N GLN A 53 10.48 6.35 -19.92
CA GLN A 53 9.12 5.91 -19.66
C GLN A 53 8.95 4.40 -19.89
N GLY A 54 8.19 3.74 -19.03
CA GLY A 54 7.88 2.33 -19.17
C GLY A 54 6.92 1.86 -18.10
N GLN A 55 6.14 0.82 -18.40
CA GLN A 55 5.16 0.21 -17.50
C GLN A 55 5.43 -1.29 -17.32
N GLY A 56 6.70 -1.68 -17.36
CA GLY A 56 7.12 -3.09 -17.31
C GLY A 56 6.84 -3.80 -15.99
N ASP A 57 6.63 -3.07 -14.91
CA ASP A 57 6.39 -3.61 -13.56
C ASP A 57 4.91 -3.98 -13.31
N TYR A 58 4.07 -3.91 -14.33
CA TYR A 58 2.63 -4.19 -14.20
C TYR A 58 2.35 -5.53 -13.50
N TRP A 59 3.02 -6.59 -13.93
CA TRP A 59 2.84 -7.92 -13.34
C TRP A 59 3.34 -7.99 -11.90
N GLN A 60 4.46 -7.33 -11.61
CA GLN A 60 5.02 -7.28 -10.27
C GLN A 60 4.07 -6.58 -9.28
N MET A 61 3.33 -5.57 -9.75
CA MET A 61 2.36 -4.86 -8.92
C MET A 61 1.04 -5.61 -8.77
N THR A 62 0.54 -6.21 -9.86
CA THR A 62 -0.80 -6.81 -9.91
C THR A 62 -0.83 -8.30 -9.55
N ARG A 63 0.31 -8.99 -9.64
CA ARG A 63 0.42 -10.43 -9.40
C ARG A 63 1.17 -10.79 -8.12
N GLY A 64 1.66 -9.77 -7.39
CA GLY A 64 2.53 -9.95 -6.24
C GLY A 64 3.96 -10.32 -6.62
N GLY A 65 4.93 -9.89 -5.83
CA GLY A 65 6.36 -10.13 -6.08
C GLY A 65 7.10 -10.56 -4.81
N GLY A 66 6.41 -10.54 -3.66
CA GLY A 66 6.93 -11.01 -2.39
C GLY A 66 6.56 -12.45 -2.09
N HIS A 67 6.66 -12.83 -0.82
CA HIS A 67 6.37 -14.18 -0.36
C HIS A 67 4.90 -14.36 -0.01
N GLY A 68 4.31 -15.48 -0.44
CA GLY A 68 2.98 -15.94 -0.05
C GLY A 68 1.88 -15.62 -1.06
N ASP A 69 0.69 -16.12 -0.76
CA ASP A 69 -0.51 -16.02 -1.61
C ASP A 69 -1.29 -14.75 -1.28
N TYR A 70 -0.73 -13.60 -1.59
CA TYR A 70 -1.41 -12.33 -1.37
C TYR A 70 -1.74 -11.61 -2.67
N ARG A 71 -2.72 -10.71 -2.58
CA ARG A 71 -3.09 -9.77 -3.64
C ARG A 71 -2.91 -8.35 -3.13
N THR A 72 -2.83 -7.41 -4.03
CA THR A 72 -2.71 -5.98 -3.71
C THR A 72 -3.83 -5.20 -4.38
N ILE A 73 -4.24 -4.11 -3.77
CA ILE A 73 -5.07 -3.09 -4.41
C ILE A 73 -4.11 -2.21 -5.20
N VAL A 74 -4.37 -2.04 -6.51
CA VAL A 74 -3.50 -1.25 -7.39
C VAL A 74 -4.33 -0.14 -8.03
N LEU A 75 -3.89 1.10 -7.86
CA LEU A 75 -4.46 2.30 -8.50
C LEU A 75 -3.48 2.77 -9.57
N ALA A 76 -3.96 3.08 -10.76
CA ALA A 76 -3.14 3.49 -11.89
C ALA A 76 -3.61 4.85 -12.42
N PRO A 77 -2.95 5.96 -12.04
CA PRO A 77 -3.31 7.29 -12.51
C PRO A 77 -2.95 7.47 -14.00
N ALA A 78 -3.78 8.21 -14.73
CA ALA A 78 -3.57 8.58 -16.12
C ALA A 78 -3.17 10.05 -16.30
N SER A 79 -3.16 10.85 -15.22
CA SER A 79 -2.77 12.27 -15.23
C SER A 79 -2.10 12.68 -13.93
N VAL A 80 -1.51 13.86 -13.88
CA VAL A 80 -0.92 14.41 -12.65
C VAL A 80 -2.02 14.67 -11.60
N GLN A 81 -3.19 15.16 -12.04
CA GLN A 81 -4.33 15.37 -11.14
C GLN A 81 -4.79 14.04 -10.53
N GLU A 82 -4.98 12.99 -11.33
CA GLU A 82 -5.36 11.68 -10.82
C GLU A 82 -4.31 11.10 -9.87
N ASN A 83 -3.02 11.29 -10.18
CA ASN A 83 -1.94 10.85 -9.29
C ASN A 83 -2.04 11.52 -7.91
N CYS A 84 -2.44 12.79 -7.88
CA CYS A 84 -2.69 13.54 -6.65
C CYS A 84 -3.93 13.04 -5.90
N ASP A 85 -5.05 12.88 -6.61
CA ASP A 85 -6.33 12.45 -6.04
C ASP A 85 -6.29 11.01 -5.51
N MET A 86 -5.60 10.13 -6.22
CA MET A 86 -5.42 8.73 -5.83
C MET A 86 -4.60 8.57 -4.56
N MET A 87 -3.79 9.56 -4.13
CA MET A 87 -3.10 9.50 -2.84
C MET A 87 -4.08 9.44 -1.68
N THR A 88 -5.10 10.30 -1.68
CA THR A 88 -6.16 10.26 -0.65
C THR A 88 -6.91 8.93 -0.70
N THR A 89 -7.36 8.54 -1.88
CA THR A 89 -8.07 7.28 -2.11
C THR A 89 -7.25 6.07 -1.66
N ALA A 90 -5.94 6.06 -1.95
CA ALA A 90 -5.05 4.97 -1.55
C ALA A 90 -4.94 4.82 -0.04
N PHE A 91 -4.85 5.93 0.70
CA PHE A 91 -4.83 5.88 2.16
C PHE A 91 -6.17 5.41 2.73
N ASP A 92 -7.28 5.92 2.21
CA ASP A 92 -8.61 5.54 2.67
C ASP A 92 -8.88 4.04 2.43
N LEU A 93 -8.50 3.50 1.27
CA LEU A 93 -8.58 2.07 0.97
C LEU A 93 -7.65 1.25 1.85
N ALA A 94 -6.40 1.72 2.05
CA ALA A 94 -5.44 1.02 2.89
C ALA A 94 -5.96 0.88 4.33
N GLU A 95 -6.52 1.93 4.90
CA GLU A 95 -7.09 1.95 6.25
C GLU A 95 -8.37 1.13 6.34
N LYS A 96 -9.29 1.31 5.39
CA LYS A 96 -10.56 0.57 5.31
C LYS A 96 -10.36 -0.94 5.34
N TYR A 97 -9.38 -1.43 4.59
CA TYR A 97 -9.11 -2.86 4.45
C TYR A 97 -7.92 -3.34 5.28
N ARG A 98 -7.21 -2.45 5.98
CA ARG A 98 -5.96 -2.75 6.69
C ARG A 98 -5.01 -3.53 5.78
N HIS A 99 -4.72 -2.95 4.63
CA HIS A 99 -4.02 -3.62 3.54
C HIS A 99 -3.11 -2.64 2.79
N PRO A 100 -1.95 -3.08 2.27
CA PRO A 100 -1.14 -2.21 1.44
C PRO A 100 -1.86 -1.91 0.12
N VAL A 101 -1.81 -0.64 -0.29
CA VAL A 101 -2.30 -0.17 -1.60
C VAL A 101 -1.10 0.31 -2.41
N LEU A 102 -1.04 -0.14 -3.65
CA LEU A 102 0.00 0.25 -4.60
C LEU A 102 -0.52 1.32 -5.55
N VAL A 103 0.29 2.33 -5.81
CA VAL A 103 0.00 3.32 -6.86
C VAL A 103 0.98 3.10 -8.01
N ALA A 104 0.43 2.70 -9.15
CA ALA A 104 1.16 2.40 -10.38
C ALA A 104 1.33 3.67 -11.20
N SER A 105 2.15 4.60 -10.72
CA SER A 105 2.59 5.76 -11.50
C SER A 105 3.68 5.36 -12.48
N ASP A 106 4.05 6.23 -13.38
CA ASP A 106 5.16 5.99 -14.29
C ASP A 106 6.03 7.24 -14.50
N ALA A 107 7.16 7.07 -15.19
CA ALA A 107 8.09 8.15 -15.44
C ALA A 107 7.53 9.25 -16.38
N ALA A 108 6.49 8.96 -17.17
CA ALA A 108 5.81 9.98 -17.95
C ALA A 108 5.07 10.95 -17.02
N ILE A 109 4.17 10.42 -16.19
CA ILE A 109 3.40 11.23 -15.23
C ILE A 109 4.35 11.88 -14.21
N GLY A 110 5.38 11.18 -13.75
CA GLY A 110 6.34 11.70 -12.78
C GLY A 110 7.21 12.86 -13.29
N GLN A 111 7.33 13.04 -14.60
CA GLN A 111 8.08 14.14 -15.23
C GLN A 111 7.17 15.21 -15.83
N MET A 112 5.86 14.97 -15.90
CA MET A 112 4.91 15.95 -16.41
C MET A 112 4.74 17.13 -15.46
N VAL A 113 4.46 18.30 -16.03
CA VAL A 113 4.10 19.51 -15.30
C VAL A 113 2.72 19.94 -15.75
N GLU A 114 1.75 19.84 -14.86
CA GLU A 114 0.36 20.23 -15.09
C GLU A 114 -0.15 21.07 -13.91
N GLY A 115 -1.19 21.86 -14.16
CA GLY A 115 -1.93 22.51 -13.07
C GLY A 115 -2.71 21.47 -12.28
N VAL A 116 -2.62 21.52 -10.95
CA VAL A 116 -3.28 20.58 -10.05
C VAL A 116 -4.11 21.32 -9.02
N GLU A 117 -5.35 20.88 -8.84
CA GLU A 117 -6.20 21.31 -7.73
C GLU A 117 -5.93 20.43 -6.51
N LEU A 118 -5.32 21.02 -5.48
CA LEU A 118 -5.04 20.31 -4.23
C LEU A 118 -6.29 20.29 -3.34
N LYS A 119 -6.58 19.14 -2.77
CA LYS A 119 -7.61 19.01 -1.73
C LYS A 119 -7.13 19.65 -0.43
N ASP A 120 -8.07 20.10 0.38
CA ASP A 120 -7.79 20.63 1.71
C ASP A 120 -7.12 19.55 2.59
N PHE A 121 -6.21 20.02 3.44
CA PHE A 121 -5.59 19.15 4.42
C PHE A 121 -6.62 18.68 5.45
N VAL A 122 -6.67 17.37 5.65
CA VAL A 122 -7.48 16.74 6.71
C VAL A 122 -6.52 16.13 7.72
N GLU A 123 -6.64 16.58 8.98
CA GLU A 123 -5.84 16.03 10.06
C GLU A 123 -6.18 14.55 10.29
N HIS A 124 -5.15 13.73 10.31
CA HIS A 124 -5.29 12.30 10.53
C HIS A 124 -5.25 11.99 12.03
N ASP A 125 -6.39 11.60 12.59
CA ASP A 125 -6.48 11.15 13.97
C ASP A 125 -5.93 9.71 14.11
N ILE A 126 -4.69 9.62 14.55
CA ILE A 126 -4.05 8.34 14.80
C ILE A 126 -4.64 7.60 16.00
N ASP A 127 -5.36 8.29 16.88
CA ASP A 127 -5.93 7.70 18.11
C ASP A 127 -7.21 6.89 17.84
N GLN A 128 -7.78 7.01 16.65
CA GLN A 128 -8.96 6.24 16.25
C GLN A 128 -8.71 4.74 16.09
N TYR A 129 -7.44 4.33 15.91
CA TYR A 129 -7.12 2.92 15.62
C TYR A 129 -6.81 2.12 16.88
N ASP A 130 -7.68 1.19 17.23
CA ASP A 130 -7.53 0.30 18.38
C ASP A 130 -6.41 -0.75 18.19
N TRP A 131 -6.06 -1.07 16.94
CA TRP A 131 -5.01 -2.01 16.59
C TRP A 131 -3.60 -1.41 16.63
N ALA A 132 -3.46 -0.08 16.67
CA ALA A 132 -2.16 0.59 16.60
C ALA A 132 -1.32 0.38 17.85
N ILE A 133 -0.01 0.19 17.65
CA ILE A 133 0.98 0.04 18.72
C ILE A 133 1.47 1.42 19.16
N ARG A 134 1.07 1.85 20.37
CA ARG A 134 1.44 3.17 20.90
C ARG A 134 2.09 3.11 22.26
N GLY A 135 2.80 2.04 22.51
CA GLY A 135 3.32 1.75 23.82
C GLY A 135 2.28 1.16 24.76
N CYS A 136 2.65 1.01 26.02
CA CYS A 136 1.81 0.39 27.04
C CYS A 136 1.65 1.37 28.21
N LYS A 137 0.44 1.67 28.60
CA LYS A 137 0.17 2.38 29.86
C LYS A 137 0.36 1.41 31.02
N ALA A 138 0.74 1.94 32.18
CA ALA A 138 0.92 1.12 33.38
C ALA A 138 -0.35 0.29 33.65
N GLY A 139 -0.16 -1.02 33.83
CA GLY A 139 -1.25 -1.97 34.06
C GLY A 139 -1.95 -2.53 32.81
N GLN A 140 -1.53 -2.15 31.62
CA GLN A 140 -2.05 -2.70 30.37
C GLN A 140 -1.06 -3.69 29.75
N ALA A 141 -1.58 -4.75 29.11
CA ALA A 141 -0.77 -5.65 28.31
C ALA A 141 -0.24 -4.93 27.06
N PRO A 142 1.04 -5.09 26.70
CA PRO A 142 1.57 -4.51 25.48
C PRO A 142 0.90 -5.11 24.25
N ARG A 143 0.50 -4.24 23.30
CA ARG A 143 0.05 -4.69 21.99
C ARG A 143 1.26 -5.10 21.17
N LYS A 144 1.09 -6.12 20.34
CA LYS A 144 2.13 -6.63 19.46
C LYS A 144 1.60 -6.68 18.04
N VAL A 145 2.40 -6.25 17.08
CA VAL A 145 2.18 -6.64 15.68
C VAL A 145 2.56 -8.11 15.58
N GLN A 146 1.62 -8.90 15.16
CA GLN A 146 1.84 -10.33 14.95
C GLN A 146 1.45 -10.67 13.51
N ASN A 147 2.15 -11.62 12.94
CA ASN A 147 1.71 -12.23 11.71
C ASN A 147 0.36 -12.92 11.99
N VAL A 148 -0.67 -12.48 11.27
CA VAL A 148 -2.05 -12.97 11.45
C VAL A 148 -2.15 -14.48 11.21
N TYR A 149 -1.26 -15.04 10.37
CA TYR A 149 -1.18 -16.47 10.13
C TYR A 149 -0.98 -17.29 11.42
N TYR A 150 -0.13 -16.79 12.34
CA TYR A 150 0.14 -17.48 13.61
C TYR A 150 -0.96 -17.30 14.66
N THR A 151 -1.73 -16.23 14.55
CA THR A 151 -2.78 -15.89 15.52
C THR A 151 -4.19 -16.31 15.05
N ASN A 152 -4.33 -16.58 13.77
CA ASN A 152 -5.60 -17.00 13.16
C ASN A 152 -5.40 -18.30 12.38
N PRO A 153 -5.83 -19.45 12.95
CA PRO A 153 -5.74 -20.73 12.26
C PRO A 153 -6.56 -20.79 10.95
N GLN A 154 -7.51 -19.87 10.79
CA GLN A 154 -8.34 -19.73 9.60
C GLN A 154 -7.84 -18.63 8.67
N TYR A 155 -6.53 -18.34 8.71
CA TYR A 155 -5.93 -17.28 7.91
C TYR A 155 -6.21 -17.35 6.40
N PRO A 156 -6.21 -18.55 5.75
CA PRO A 156 -6.58 -18.64 4.34
C PRO A 156 -8.01 -18.16 4.06
N GLU A 157 -8.95 -18.50 4.93
CA GLU A 157 -10.35 -18.06 4.84
C GLU A 157 -10.48 -16.58 5.13
N PHE A 158 -9.74 -16.07 6.11
CA PHE A 158 -9.66 -14.65 6.44
C PHE A 158 -9.19 -13.82 5.22
N LEU A 159 -8.09 -14.21 4.58
CA LEU A 159 -7.61 -13.51 3.38
C LEU A 159 -8.62 -13.60 2.23
N ARG A 160 -9.21 -14.76 2.01
CA ARG A 160 -10.21 -14.96 0.95
C ARG A 160 -11.42 -14.06 1.16
N SER A 161 -11.93 -13.99 2.39
CA SER A 161 -13.06 -13.12 2.76
C SER A 161 -12.73 -11.65 2.60
N LYS A 162 -11.49 -11.23 2.97
CA LYS A 162 -11.02 -9.86 2.77
C LYS A 162 -10.97 -9.51 1.29
N TYR A 163 -10.41 -10.35 0.45
CA TYR A 163 -10.32 -10.09 -0.99
C TYR A 163 -11.69 -10.09 -1.66
N GLN A 164 -12.59 -10.96 -1.22
CA GLN A 164 -13.97 -10.94 -1.70
C GLN A 164 -14.66 -9.62 -1.32
N ALA A 165 -14.49 -9.15 -0.10
CA ALA A 165 -15.05 -7.87 0.34
C ALA A 165 -14.48 -6.68 -0.46
N ILE A 166 -13.21 -6.71 -0.83
CA ILE A 166 -12.62 -5.70 -1.70
C ILE A 166 -13.24 -5.77 -3.10
N GLU A 167 -13.37 -6.97 -3.67
CA GLU A 167 -13.96 -7.18 -4.98
C GLU A 167 -15.44 -6.75 -5.05
N ASP A 168 -16.20 -6.97 -3.98
CA ASP A 168 -17.62 -6.65 -3.90
C ASP A 168 -17.89 -5.15 -3.71
N ASN A 169 -17.00 -4.45 -3.00
CA ASN A 169 -17.22 -3.04 -2.62
C ASN A 169 -16.51 -2.02 -3.52
N GLU A 170 -15.48 -2.43 -4.25
CA GLU A 170 -14.71 -1.53 -5.10
C GLU A 170 -15.02 -1.80 -6.56
N GLN A 171 -15.23 -0.73 -7.31
CA GLN A 171 -15.40 -0.84 -8.76
C GLN A 171 -14.09 -1.29 -9.39
N ARG A 172 -14.17 -2.27 -10.28
CA ARG A 172 -13.05 -2.63 -11.14
C ARG A 172 -12.94 -1.59 -12.23
N TRP A 173 -11.82 -0.91 -12.28
CA TRP A 173 -11.46 0.04 -13.33
C TRP A 173 -10.98 -0.69 -14.59
#